data_50702e2ee2cb34cab2bc9ff021a4b2f6
#
_entry.id   50702e2ee2cb34cab2bc9ff021a4b2f6
#
_cell.length_a   1.000
_cell.length_b   1.000
_cell.length_c   1.000
_cell.angle_alpha   90.00
_cell.angle_beta   90.00
_cell.angle_gamma   90.00
#
_symmetry.space_group_name_H-M   'P 1'
#
loop_
_entity.id
_entity.type
_entity.pdbx_description
1 polymer ?
#
loop_
_entity_poly.entity_id
_entity_poly.type
_entity_poly.pdbx_seq_one_letter_code
_entity_poly.pdbx_strand_id
1 'polypeptide(L)'
;MLLDRAPRLVKRTDSRRAVTIVHGDAHVWNCFLPRDGGSNVRLFEWDGWRLGVATEDLAYMMAVHWYPDRRRLTEAPLLDLYHAALETQGSTITIGARSMTTIGCRRCGPL
;
A
#
# COMPACT_ATOMS: atom_id res chain seq x y z
N MET A 1 17.31 15.97 -8.72
CA MET A 1 15.88 15.67 -8.97
C MET A 1 15.44 14.41 -8.21
N LEU A 2 15.61 13.20 -8.70
CA LEU A 2 15.21 11.99 -7.94
C LEU A 2 16.17 11.70 -6.79
N LEU A 3 17.46 11.92 -6.99
CA LEU A 3 18.54 11.69 -6.01
C LEU A 3 18.48 12.63 -4.81
N ASP A 4 17.97 13.86 -4.96
CA ASP A 4 17.81 14.80 -3.84
C ASP A 4 16.72 14.40 -2.85
N ARG A 5 15.79 13.54 -3.27
CA ARG A 5 14.70 13.05 -2.43
C ARG A 5 15.02 11.73 -1.73
N ALA A 6 16.05 11.02 -2.18
CA ALA A 6 16.44 9.74 -1.62
C ALA A 6 16.69 9.77 -0.10
N PRO A 7 17.40 10.78 0.48
CA PRO A 7 17.60 10.85 1.92
C PRO A 7 16.29 11.01 2.72
N ARG A 8 15.28 11.65 2.14
CA ARG A 8 13.96 11.81 2.79
C ARG A 8 13.16 10.52 2.77
N LEU A 9 13.29 9.71 1.72
CA LEU A 9 12.65 8.40 1.63
C LEU A 9 13.29 7.42 2.61
N VAL A 10 14.61 7.39 2.70
CA VAL A 10 15.34 6.57 3.67
C VAL A 10 14.95 6.94 5.10
N LYS A 11 14.89 8.24 5.45
CA LYS A 11 14.43 8.70 6.77
C LYS A 11 12.99 8.28 7.10
N ARG A 12 12.11 8.15 6.13
CA ARG A 12 10.75 7.64 6.33
C ARG A 12 10.74 6.18 6.75
N THR A 13 11.60 5.37 6.16
CA THR A 13 11.77 3.96 6.50
C THR A 13 12.41 3.81 7.89
N ASP A 14 13.42 4.61 8.19
CA ASP A 14 14.12 4.61 9.49
C ASP A 14 13.22 5.05 10.65
N SER A 15 12.26 5.92 10.42
CA SER A 15 11.36 6.40 11.47
C SER A 15 10.40 5.33 12.00
N ARG A 16 10.38 4.14 11.41
CA ARG A 16 9.46 3.02 11.72
C ARG A 16 7.97 3.41 11.74
N ARG A 17 7.65 4.57 11.23
CA ARG A 17 6.27 5.06 11.09
C ARG A 17 5.69 4.53 9.79
N ALA A 18 4.47 4.02 9.87
CA ALA A 18 3.76 3.44 8.73
C ALA A 18 4.50 2.26 8.05
N VAL A 19 5.32 1.54 8.81
CA VAL A 19 5.97 0.32 8.35
C VAL A 19 5.02 -0.86 8.55
N THR A 20 4.89 -1.66 7.51
CA THR A 20 4.09 -2.89 7.50
C THR A 20 4.77 -3.96 6.66
N ILE A 21 4.17 -5.13 6.58
CA ILE A 21 4.58 -6.13 5.61
C ILE A 21 4.11 -5.66 4.24
N VAL A 22 5.04 -5.56 3.29
CA VAL A 22 4.76 -5.31 1.89
C VAL A 22 5.04 -6.57 1.07
N HIS A 23 4.29 -6.75 0.01
CA HIS A 23 4.43 -7.89 -0.90
C HIS A 23 5.77 -7.82 -1.67
N GLY A 24 6.15 -6.63 -2.10
CA GLY A 24 7.39 -6.35 -2.82
C GLY A 24 7.29 -6.49 -4.33
N ASP A 25 6.25 -7.19 -4.83
CA ASP A 25 5.97 -7.39 -6.26
C ASP A 25 4.45 -7.42 -6.52
N ALA A 26 3.72 -6.49 -5.90
CA ALA A 26 2.28 -6.41 -6.01
C ALA A 26 1.86 -5.83 -7.37
N HIS A 27 1.35 -6.68 -8.23
CA HIS A 27 0.76 -6.31 -9.52
C HIS A 27 -0.31 -7.33 -9.93
N VAL A 28 -1.08 -6.99 -10.96
CA VAL A 28 -2.25 -7.78 -11.38
C VAL A 28 -1.92 -9.23 -11.75
N TRP A 29 -0.71 -9.50 -12.23
CA TRP A 29 -0.28 -10.85 -12.60
C TRP A 29 0.01 -11.75 -11.39
N ASN A 30 0.20 -11.16 -10.21
CA ASN A 30 0.37 -11.86 -8.94
C ASN A 30 -0.92 -11.86 -8.11
N CYS A 31 -2.07 -11.74 -8.77
CA CYS A 31 -3.39 -11.74 -8.14
C CYS A 31 -4.30 -12.81 -8.74
N PHE A 32 -5.01 -13.53 -7.88
CA PHE A 32 -6.20 -14.27 -8.27
C PHE A 32 -7.42 -13.38 -8.06
N LEU A 33 -8.14 -13.13 -9.14
CA LEU A 33 -9.39 -12.38 -9.12
C LEU A 33 -10.58 -13.36 -9.09
N PRO A 34 -11.60 -13.12 -8.27
CA PRO A 34 -12.78 -13.95 -8.27
C PRO A 34 -13.56 -13.81 -9.58
N ARG A 35 -14.06 -14.92 -10.12
CA ARG A 35 -14.78 -14.92 -11.41
C ARG A 35 -16.14 -14.23 -11.35
N ASP A 36 -16.72 -14.14 -10.16
CA ASP A 36 -18.00 -13.48 -9.90
C ASP A 36 -17.91 -11.95 -9.77
N GLY A 37 -16.72 -11.39 -9.94
CA GLY A 37 -16.48 -9.96 -9.75
C GLY A 37 -16.46 -9.50 -8.29
N GLY A 38 -16.45 -10.44 -7.35
CA GLY A 38 -16.39 -10.15 -5.91
C GLY A 38 -15.06 -9.52 -5.49
N SER A 39 -14.97 -9.15 -4.21
CA SER A 39 -13.82 -8.47 -3.63
C SER A 39 -12.77 -9.40 -3.02
N ASN A 40 -12.96 -10.73 -3.10
CA ASN A 40 -12.05 -11.71 -2.51
C ASN A 40 -10.81 -11.94 -3.40
N VAL A 41 -9.98 -10.93 -3.52
CA VAL A 41 -8.71 -10.99 -4.24
C VAL A 41 -7.65 -11.66 -3.38
N ARG A 42 -6.84 -12.53 -3.97
CA ARG A 42 -5.73 -13.21 -3.29
C ARG A 42 -4.42 -12.90 -4.00
N LEU A 43 -3.45 -12.47 -3.24
CA LEU A 43 -2.07 -12.28 -3.72
C LEU A 43 -1.28 -13.58 -3.53
N PHE A 44 -0.43 -13.89 -4.48
CA PHE A 44 0.54 -14.98 -4.44
C PHE A 44 1.94 -14.48 -4.83
N GLU A 45 2.96 -15.33 -4.90
CA GLU A 45 4.37 -14.93 -5.13
C GLU A 45 4.90 -13.99 -4.03
N TRP A 46 4.79 -14.44 -2.78
CA TRP A 46 5.23 -13.70 -1.59
C TRP A 46 6.72 -13.82 -1.28
N ASP A 47 7.51 -14.37 -2.15
CA ASP A 47 8.96 -14.58 -1.95
C ASP A 47 9.74 -13.25 -1.80
N GLY A 48 9.23 -12.17 -2.35
CA GLY A 48 9.78 -10.81 -2.22
C GLY A 48 9.31 -10.00 -1.01
N TRP A 49 8.53 -10.60 -0.10
CA TRP A 49 7.98 -9.86 1.03
C TRP A 49 9.06 -9.28 1.95
N ARG A 50 8.78 -8.11 2.49
CA ARG A 50 9.65 -7.45 3.45
C ARG A 50 8.88 -6.45 4.31
N LEU A 51 9.55 -5.89 5.31
CA LEU A 51 9.04 -4.69 5.95
C LEU A 51 9.30 -3.46 5.06
N GLY A 52 8.27 -2.67 4.86
CA GLY A 52 8.34 -1.49 4.01
C GLY A 52 7.26 -0.48 4.36
N VAL A 53 7.23 0.61 3.61
CA VAL A 53 6.19 1.65 3.78
C VAL A 53 4.86 1.13 3.25
N ALA A 54 3.76 1.32 3.99
CA ALA A 54 2.44 0.77 3.70
C ALA A 54 1.91 1.04 2.28
N THR A 55 2.33 2.14 1.64
CA THR A 55 1.91 2.50 0.28
C THR A 55 2.87 2.02 -0.81
N GLU A 56 3.91 1.28 -0.46
CA GLU A 56 4.96 0.89 -1.40
C GLU A 56 4.44 -0.01 -2.51
N ASP A 57 3.63 -1.00 -2.17
CA ASP A 57 3.03 -1.90 -3.15
C ASP A 57 2.09 -1.18 -4.12
N LEU A 58 1.29 -0.23 -3.63
CA LEU A 58 0.43 0.59 -4.48
C LEU A 58 1.25 1.48 -5.41
N ALA A 59 2.29 2.13 -4.89
CA ALA A 59 3.17 2.98 -5.68
C ALA A 59 3.88 2.19 -6.78
N TYR A 60 4.36 0.99 -6.46
CA TYR A 60 4.99 0.08 -7.40
C TYR A 60 4.01 -0.32 -8.52
N MET A 61 2.82 -0.79 -8.17
CA MET A 61 1.81 -1.18 -9.14
C MET A 61 1.44 -0.04 -10.08
N MET A 62 1.19 1.16 -9.54
CA MET A 62 0.80 2.31 -10.33
C MET A 62 1.94 2.86 -11.20
N ALA A 63 3.15 2.90 -10.67
CA ALA A 63 4.28 3.50 -11.37
C ALA A 63 4.86 2.61 -12.48
N VAL A 64 4.86 1.30 -12.25
CA VAL A 64 5.54 0.35 -13.14
C VAL A 64 4.57 -0.34 -14.09
N HIS A 65 3.35 -0.64 -13.65
CA HIS A 65 2.42 -1.50 -14.37
C HIS A 65 1.25 -0.76 -15.04
N TRP A 66 1.05 0.52 -14.75
CA TRP A 66 -0.05 1.27 -15.34
C TRP A 66 0.42 2.27 -16.39
N TYR A 67 -0.27 2.28 -17.51
CA TYR A 67 -0.10 3.32 -18.52
C TYR A 67 -0.51 4.69 -17.98
N PRO A 68 0.12 5.79 -18.45
CA PRO A 68 -0.14 7.14 -17.94
C PRO A 68 -1.61 7.55 -17.95
N ASP A 69 -2.36 7.17 -18.98
CA ASP A 69 -3.77 7.53 -19.11
C ASP A 69 -4.64 6.80 -18.07
N ARG A 70 -4.39 5.52 -17.84
CA ARG A 70 -5.05 4.77 -16.78
C ARG A 70 -4.73 5.36 -15.41
N ARG A 71 -3.48 5.69 -15.19
CA ARG A 71 -3.01 6.26 -13.94
C ARG A 71 -3.71 7.58 -13.63
N ARG A 72 -3.84 8.49 -14.61
CA ARG A 72 -4.56 9.76 -14.44
C ARG A 72 -6.00 9.59 -13.99
N LEU A 73 -6.66 8.54 -14.49
CA LEU A 73 -8.08 8.29 -14.20
C LEU A 73 -8.32 7.55 -12.89
N THR A 74 -7.39 6.68 -12.47
CA THR A 74 -7.64 5.70 -11.42
C THR A 74 -6.78 5.88 -10.18
N GLU A 75 -5.70 6.67 -10.23
CA GLU A 75 -4.78 6.84 -9.09
C GLU A 75 -5.49 7.46 -7.88
N ALA A 76 -6.14 8.60 -8.05
CA ALA A 76 -6.80 9.29 -6.95
C ALA A 76 -7.97 8.46 -6.36
N PRO A 77 -8.90 7.92 -7.15
CA PRO A 77 -9.94 7.03 -6.63
C PRO A 77 -9.41 5.81 -5.89
N LEU A 78 -8.31 5.21 -6.36
CA LEU A 78 -7.72 4.06 -5.69
C LEU A 78 -7.11 4.44 -4.33
N LEU A 79 -6.43 5.58 -4.25
CA LEU A 79 -5.87 6.07 -3.00
C LEU A 79 -6.96 6.41 -1.98
N ASP A 80 -8.06 6.99 -2.42
CA ASP A 80 -9.22 7.27 -1.57
C ASP A 80 -9.84 5.97 -1.04
N LEU A 81 -10.00 4.97 -1.90
CA LEU A 81 -10.50 3.64 -1.51
C LEU A 81 -9.57 2.95 -0.51
N TYR A 82 -8.27 3.00 -0.75
CA TYR A 82 -7.27 2.45 0.14
C TYR A 82 -7.30 3.13 1.51
N HIS A 83 -7.38 4.45 1.55
CA HIS A 83 -7.48 5.22 2.78
C HIS A 83 -8.75 4.86 3.57
N ALA A 84 -9.89 4.83 2.90
CA ALA A 84 -11.15 4.43 3.53
C ALA A 84 -11.11 3.00 4.09
N ALA A 85 -10.49 2.06 3.39
CA ALA A 85 -10.32 0.69 3.87
C ALA A 85 -9.44 0.61 5.13
N LEU A 86 -8.39 1.40 5.21
CA LEU A 86 -7.54 1.49 6.40
C LEU A 86 -8.29 2.07 7.59
N GLU A 87 -9.06 3.13 7.41
CA GLU A 87 -9.89 3.73 8.46
C GLU A 87 -10.92 2.73 9.00
N THR A 88 -11.57 1.98 8.12
CA THR A 88 -12.54 0.93 8.50
C THR A 88 -11.90 -0.16 9.34
N GLN A 89 -10.63 -0.46 9.13
CA GLN A 89 -9.87 -1.43 9.93
C GLN A 89 -9.26 -0.85 11.21
N GLY A 90 -9.58 0.39 11.56
CA GLY A 90 -9.08 1.07 12.75
C GLY A 90 -7.66 1.62 12.61
N SER A 91 -7.22 1.81 11.38
CA SER A 91 -5.93 2.44 11.05
C SER A 91 -6.18 3.87 10.61
N THR A 92 -5.57 4.83 11.28
CA THR A 92 -5.64 6.23 10.85
C THR A 92 -4.36 6.59 10.12
N ILE A 93 -4.43 6.72 8.80
CA ILE A 93 -3.37 7.30 7.99
C ILE A 93 -3.85 8.65 7.48
N THR A 94 -3.20 9.71 7.91
CA THR A 94 -3.47 11.05 7.37
C THR A 94 -2.56 11.29 6.18
N ILE A 95 -3.14 11.39 5.00
CA ILE A 95 -2.46 11.82 3.77
C ILE A 95 -2.40 13.35 3.81
N GLY A 96 -1.23 13.87 4.07
CA GLY A 96 -1.01 15.30 4.24
C GLY A 96 -0.24 15.58 5.52
N ALA A 97 0.43 16.71 5.63
CA ALA A 97 1.44 17.05 6.63
C ALA A 97 1.01 16.98 8.12
N ARG A 98 -0.02 16.24 8.48
CA ARG A 98 -0.50 16.12 9.87
C ARG A 98 -0.78 14.68 10.24
N SER A 99 0.04 14.22 11.17
CA SER A 99 -0.17 13.07 12.07
C SER A 99 -0.55 11.72 11.47
N MET A 100 0.43 10.83 11.43
CA MET A 100 0.20 9.40 11.24
C MET A 100 0.04 8.73 12.60
N THR A 101 -1.10 8.16 12.86
CA THR A 101 -1.32 7.29 14.03
C THR A 101 -1.11 5.85 13.63
N THR A 102 -0.41 5.11 14.47
CA THR A 102 0.03 3.73 14.24
C THR A 102 -1.14 2.78 14.02
N ILE A 103 -0.98 1.90 13.04
CA ILE A 103 -1.89 0.79 12.78
C ILE A 103 -1.86 -0.18 13.96
N GLY A 104 -2.90 -0.18 14.76
CA GLY A 104 -3.17 -1.25 15.70
C GLY A 104 -3.99 -2.35 15.02
N CYS A 105 -3.41 -3.49 14.76
CA CYS A 105 -4.17 -4.66 14.31
C CYS A 105 -5.08 -5.12 15.44
N ARG A 106 -6.38 -4.81 15.38
CA ARG A 106 -7.38 -5.21 16.38
C ARG A 106 -7.97 -6.61 16.13
N ARG A 107 -7.32 -7.47 15.36
CA ARG A 107 -7.79 -8.84 15.16
C ARG A 107 -6.67 -9.88 15.26
N CYS A 108 -5.97 -9.88 16.39
CA CYS A 108 -5.42 -11.11 16.91
C CYS A 108 -6.19 -11.42 18.19
N GLY A 109 -7.34 -12.09 18.07
CA GLY A 109 -7.97 -12.75 19.19
C GLY A 109 -7.07 -13.88 19.68
N PRO A 110 -7.19 -14.31 20.95
CA PRO A 110 -6.36 -15.37 21.49
C PRO A 110 -6.57 -16.67 20.72
N LEU A 111 -5.48 -17.37 20.42
CA LEU A 111 -5.47 -18.76 19.99
C LEU A 111 -6.03 -19.65 21.09
#